data_e03a048aa32c4bfc6d9b049b713ceb0c
#
_entry.id   e03a048aa32c4bfc6d9b049b713ceb0c
#
_cell.length_a   1.000
_cell.length_b   1.000
_cell.length_c   1.000
_cell.angle_alpha   90.00
_cell.angle_beta   90.00
_cell.angle_gamma   90.00
#
_symmetry.space_group_name_H-M   'P 1'
#
loop_
_entity.id
_entity.type
_entity.pdbx_description
1 polymer ?
#
loop_
_entity_poly.entity_id
_entity_poly.type
_entity_poly.pdbx_seq_one_letter_code
_entity_poly.pdbx_strand_id
1 'polypeptide(L)'
;MVKAVVGANWGDEGKGKITDMLAEKADIIVRFQGGANAGHTIVNNYGKFALHTLPSGVFYNHTTSVIGNGVALNIPILMKEIKSITDRNVPMPKILVSDRAQMVMPYHILFDQYEEERLGGKIGRASCRERV
;
A
#
# COMPACT_ATOMS: atom_id res chain seq x y z
N MET A 1 -17.62 3.85 14.64
CA MET A 1 -18.20 3.99 13.26
C MET A 1 -17.20 3.42 12.27
N VAL A 2 -17.66 2.62 11.30
CA VAL A 2 -16.80 2.10 10.22
C VAL A 2 -17.03 2.96 8.96
N LYS A 3 -15.93 3.36 8.29
CA LYS A 3 -15.94 4.09 7.02
C LYS A 3 -15.14 3.33 5.99
N ALA A 4 -15.63 3.26 4.75
CA ALA A 4 -14.92 2.68 3.61
C ALA A 4 -14.60 3.78 2.60
N VAL A 5 -13.35 3.82 2.14
CA VAL A 5 -12.89 4.71 1.06
C VAL A 5 -12.67 3.84 -0.17
N VAL A 6 -13.54 3.99 -1.15
CA VAL A 6 -13.49 3.23 -2.41
C VAL A 6 -13.38 4.17 -3.60
N GLY A 7 -12.63 3.77 -4.61
CA GLY A 7 -12.58 4.49 -5.87
C GLY A 7 -13.65 3.98 -6.81
N ALA A 8 -14.34 4.90 -7.45
CA ALA A 8 -15.40 4.60 -8.40
C ALA A 8 -14.91 4.62 -9.86
N ASN A 9 -13.66 4.99 -10.10
CA ASN A 9 -13.12 5.22 -11.44
C ASN A 9 -11.71 4.64 -11.62
N TRP A 10 -10.84 5.28 -12.39
CA TRP A 10 -9.57 4.76 -12.92
C TRP A 10 -8.42 4.53 -11.92
N GLY A 11 -8.60 4.86 -10.65
CA GLY A 11 -7.66 4.47 -9.60
C GLY A 11 -6.75 5.55 -9.05
N ASP A 12 -6.73 6.71 -9.65
CA ASP A 12 -5.94 7.89 -9.26
C ASP A 12 -6.80 9.01 -8.63
N GLU A 13 -7.95 8.65 -8.09
CA GLU A 13 -8.94 9.56 -7.49
C GLU A 13 -8.47 10.20 -6.17
N GLY A 14 -7.25 9.91 -5.74
CA GLY A 14 -6.69 10.48 -4.51
C GLY A 14 -7.17 9.79 -3.21
N LYS A 15 -7.57 8.51 -3.27
CA LYS A 15 -7.99 7.74 -2.09
C LYS A 15 -7.01 7.78 -0.93
N GLY A 16 -5.70 7.72 -1.24
CA GLY A 16 -4.65 7.79 -0.22
C GLY A 16 -4.72 9.09 0.59
N LYS A 17 -4.94 10.23 -0.07
CA LYS A 17 -5.08 11.54 0.58
C LYS A 17 -6.33 11.60 1.46
N ILE A 18 -7.45 11.10 0.98
CA ILE A 18 -8.69 11.06 1.78
C ILE A 18 -8.52 10.15 3.00
N THR A 19 -7.89 8.99 2.82
CA THR A 19 -7.62 8.07 3.93
C THR A 19 -6.68 8.71 4.96
N ASP A 20 -5.67 9.45 4.53
CA ASP A 20 -4.76 10.17 5.41
C ASP A 20 -5.48 11.24 6.25
N MET A 21 -6.36 12.01 5.63
CA MET A 21 -7.19 12.99 6.36
C MET A 21 -8.13 12.33 7.39
N LEU A 22 -8.64 11.14 7.09
CA LEU A 22 -9.51 10.40 8.01
C LEU A 22 -8.71 9.67 9.10
N ALA A 23 -7.43 9.40 8.85
CA ALA A 23 -6.54 8.66 9.73
C ALA A 23 -6.35 9.33 11.11
N GLU A 24 -6.34 10.66 11.13
CA GLU A 24 -6.20 11.43 12.38
C GLU A 24 -7.24 11.06 13.43
N LYS A 25 -8.45 10.67 13.00
CA LYS A 25 -9.59 10.35 13.87
C LYS A 25 -9.92 8.86 13.91
N ALA A 26 -9.05 8.01 13.38
CA ALA A 26 -9.28 6.58 13.27
C ALA A 26 -8.39 5.79 14.23
N ASP A 27 -8.97 4.86 14.97
CA ASP A 27 -8.21 3.93 15.82
C ASP A 27 -7.56 2.81 14.99
N ILE A 28 -8.22 2.40 13.90
CA ILE A 28 -7.77 1.32 13.04
C ILE A 28 -7.91 1.72 11.58
N ILE A 29 -6.87 1.53 10.79
CA ILE A 29 -6.89 1.70 9.34
C ILE A 29 -6.55 0.38 8.67
N VAL A 30 -7.44 -0.07 7.79
CA VAL A 30 -7.29 -1.35 7.10
C VAL A 30 -7.03 -1.11 5.62
N ARG A 31 -5.91 -1.59 5.13
CA ARG A 31 -5.70 -1.80 3.71
C ARG A 31 -6.20 -3.20 3.37
N PHE A 32 -7.35 -3.30 2.75
CA PHE A 32 -8.03 -4.57 2.57
C PHE A 32 -7.63 -5.31 1.29
N GLN A 33 -7.05 -4.63 0.28
CA GLN A 33 -6.66 -5.24 -0.99
C GLN A 33 -5.56 -4.46 -1.73
N GLY A 34 -5.06 -5.04 -2.82
CA GLY A 34 -4.08 -4.45 -3.73
C GLY A 34 -2.64 -4.85 -3.40
N GLY A 35 -1.73 -4.51 -4.29
CA GLY A 35 -0.30 -4.80 -4.17
C GLY A 35 0.55 -3.54 -4.02
N ALA A 36 1.88 -3.71 -4.18
CA ALA A 36 2.85 -2.62 -4.12
C ALA A 36 3.00 -1.83 -5.44
N ASN A 37 2.22 -2.16 -6.47
CA ASN A 37 2.33 -1.54 -7.80
C ASN A 37 1.89 -0.07 -7.82
N ALA A 38 0.88 0.28 -7.02
CA ALA A 38 0.40 1.64 -6.90
C ALA A 38 0.88 2.23 -5.59
N GLY A 39 1.54 3.37 -5.68
CA GLY A 39 1.95 4.15 -4.51
C GLY A 39 1.04 5.34 -4.28
N HIS A 40 1.06 5.85 -3.06
CA HIS A 40 0.47 7.13 -2.73
C HIS A 40 1.48 7.98 -1.97
N THR A 41 1.44 9.28 -2.23
CA THR A 41 2.35 10.23 -1.58
C THR A 41 1.63 10.92 -0.44
N ILE A 42 2.26 10.89 0.73
CA ILE A 42 1.83 11.62 1.92
C ILE A 42 2.85 12.72 2.20
N VAL A 43 2.37 13.89 2.53
CA VAL A 43 3.19 15.02 2.98
C VAL A 43 2.70 15.44 4.35
N ASN A 44 3.58 15.33 5.34
CA ASN A 44 3.30 15.67 6.73
C ASN A 44 4.50 16.37 7.38
N ASN A 45 4.44 16.58 8.69
CA ASN A 45 5.50 17.24 9.47
C ASN A 45 6.86 16.51 9.45
N TYR A 46 6.87 15.20 9.14
CA TYR A 46 8.10 14.41 8.99
C TYR A 46 8.68 14.46 7.57
N GLY A 47 7.95 15.07 6.62
CA GLY A 47 8.38 15.22 5.24
C GLY A 47 7.46 14.56 4.21
N LYS A 48 8.02 14.28 3.04
CA LYS A 48 7.31 13.64 1.92
C LYS A 48 7.67 12.15 1.87
N PHE A 49 6.65 11.30 1.90
CA PHE A 49 6.76 9.84 1.85
C PHE A 49 5.97 9.27 0.68
N ALA A 50 6.58 8.35 -0.04
CA ALA A 50 5.89 7.53 -1.04
C ALA A 50 5.67 6.13 -0.43
N LEU A 51 4.42 5.81 -0.11
CA LEU A 51 4.03 4.52 0.43
C LEU A 51 3.40 3.67 -0.66
N HIS A 52 3.75 2.39 -0.70
CA HIS A 52 3.20 1.41 -1.63
C HIS A 52 2.35 0.36 -0.93
N THR A 53 2.83 -0.18 0.17
CA THR A 53 2.16 -1.25 0.93
C THR A 53 1.55 -0.74 2.23
N LEU A 54 2.23 0.16 2.90
CA LEU A 54 1.78 0.69 4.19
C LEU A 54 0.51 1.54 4.06
N PRO A 55 -0.46 1.37 4.97
CA PRO A 55 -1.61 2.28 5.08
C PRO A 55 -1.18 3.68 5.55
N SER A 56 -1.98 4.69 5.24
CA SER A 56 -1.71 6.09 5.64
C SER A 56 -1.63 6.30 7.15
N GLY A 57 -2.25 5.43 7.94
CA GLY A 57 -2.28 5.54 9.41
C GLY A 57 -0.95 5.35 10.14
N VAL A 58 0.11 4.94 9.43
CA VAL A 58 1.42 4.64 10.04
C VAL A 58 2.12 5.83 10.67
N PHE A 59 1.67 7.04 10.41
CA PHE A 59 2.22 8.27 10.98
C PHE A 59 1.56 8.68 12.32
N TYR A 60 0.50 7.99 12.72
CA TYR A 60 -0.26 8.32 13.94
C TYR A 60 -0.06 7.23 15.00
N ASN A 61 0.48 7.60 16.16
CA ASN A 61 0.82 6.66 17.23
C ASN A 61 -0.40 5.93 17.83
N HIS A 62 -1.57 6.56 17.78
CA HIS A 62 -2.82 5.98 18.31
C HIS A 62 -3.46 4.98 17.33
N THR A 63 -3.06 5.01 16.04
CA THR A 63 -3.67 4.22 14.99
C THR A 63 -3.00 2.86 14.85
N THR A 64 -3.79 1.80 14.76
CA THR A 64 -3.33 0.47 14.35
C THR A 64 -3.53 0.31 12.85
N SER A 65 -2.46 0.07 12.13
CA SER A 65 -2.47 -0.19 10.68
C SER A 65 -2.60 -1.68 10.41
N VAL A 66 -3.60 -2.08 9.64
CA VAL A 66 -3.87 -3.48 9.32
C VAL A 66 -3.69 -3.72 7.82
N ILE A 67 -2.90 -4.72 7.48
CA ILE A 67 -2.77 -5.26 6.13
C ILE A 67 -3.67 -6.48 6.03
N GLY A 68 -4.75 -6.37 5.25
CA GLY A 68 -5.79 -7.37 5.14
C GLY A 68 -5.47 -8.51 4.17
N ASN A 69 -6.35 -9.49 4.12
CA ASN A 69 -6.19 -10.72 3.35
C ASN A 69 -6.19 -10.55 1.83
N GLY A 70 -6.81 -9.50 1.30
CA GLY A 70 -6.80 -9.20 -0.14
C GLY A 70 -5.54 -8.46 -0.62
N VAL A 71 -4.54 -8.25 0.25
CA VAL A 71 -3.29 -7.58 -0.11
C VAL A 71 -2.29 -8.60 -0.67
N ALA A 72 -1.67 -8.25 -1.80
CA ALA A 72 -0.51 -8.95 -2.32
C ALA A 72 0.76 -8.33 -1.69
N LEU A 73 1.28 -9.02 -0.68
CA LEU A 73 2.34 -8.51 0.20
C LEU A 73 3.72 -8.91 -0.31
N ASN A 74 4.54 -7.91 -0.61
CA ASN A 74 5.96 -8.07 -0.86
C ASN A 74 6.73 -7.68 0.41
N ILE A 75 7.26 -8.65 1.15
CA ILE A 75 7.94 -8.42 2.43
C ILE A 75 9.18 -7.52 2.28
N PRO A 76 10.10 -7.74 1.32
CA PRO A 76 11.21 -6.83 1.08
C PRO A 76 10.80 -5.37 0.88
N ILE A 77 9.70 -5.11 0.15
CA ILE A 77 9.19 -3.75 -0.07
C ILE A 77 8.63 -3.19 1.24
N LEU A 78 7.82 -3.97 1.95
CA LEU A 78 7.27 -3.57 3.24
C LEU A 78 8.37 -3.17 4.23
N MET A 79 9.41 -3.99 4.35
CA MET A 79 10.54 -3.70 5.26
C MET A 79 11.31 -2.44 4.86
N LYS A 80 11.50 -2.19 3.55
CA LYS A 80 12.09 -0.94 3.06
C LYS A 80 11.24 0.28 3.41
N GLU A 81 9.92 0.18 3.29
CA GLU A 81 9.01 1.26 3.65
C GLU A 81 9.06 1.56 5.16
N ILE A 82 8.99 0.52 6.00
CA ILE A 82 9.09 0.67 7.46
C ILE A 82 10.42 1.36 7.82
N LYS A 83 11.53 0.89 7.26
CA LYS A 83 12.83 1.50 7.48
C LYS A 83 12.86 2.96 7.03
N SER A 84 12.31 3.27 5.86
CA SER A 84 12.27 4.64 5.32
C SER A 84 11.53 5.63 6.23
N ILE A 85 10.48 5.19 6.94
CA ILE A 85 9.75 6.04 7.86
C ILE A 85 10.47 6.15 9.21
N THR A 86 11.04 5.06 9.73
CA THR A 86 11.78 5.07 11.02
C THR A 86 13.09 5.84 10.92
N ASP A 87 13.81 5.77 9.80
CA ASP A 87 15.05 6.53 9.56
C ASP A 87 14.80 8.07 9.58
N ARG A 88 13.55 8.51 9.46
CA ARG A 88 13.14 9.92 9.53
C ARG A 88 12.50 10.30 10.87
N ASN A 89 12.82 9.56 11.93
CA ASN A 89 12.32 9.78 13.28
C ASN A 89 10.79 9.66 13.43
N VAL A 90 10.12 8.97 12.51
CA VAL A 90 8.73 8.57 12.73
C VAL A 90 8.73 7.40 13.74
N PRO A 91 7.94 7.46 14.80
CA PRO A 91 7.84 6.35 15.76
C PRO A 91 7.45 5.05 15.04
N MET A 92 7.95 3.92 15.53
CA MET A 92 7.62 2.61 14.96
C MET A 92 6.12 2.40 14.94
N PRO A 93 5.49 2.25 13.77
CA PRO A 93 4.04 2.12 13.68
C PRO A 93 3.57 0.76 14.18
N LYS A 94 2.36 0.73 14.72
CA LYS A 94 1.69 -0.52 15.08
C LYS A 94 1.07 -1.13 13.83
N ILE A 95 1.69 -2.19 13.32
CA ILE A 95 1.27 -2.87 12.10
C ILE A 95 0.85 -4.30 12.43
N LEU A 96 -0.34 -4.68 11.97
CA LEU A 96 -0.83 -6.04 11.97
C LEU A 96 -0.96 -6.52 10.53
N VAL A 97 -0.56 -7.74 10.27
CA VAL A 97 -0.65 -8.38 8.96
C VAL A 97 -1.55 -9.60 9.08
N SER A 98 -2.52 -9.72 8.17
CA SER A 98 -3.36 -10.91 8.09
C SER A 98 -2.51 -12.14 7.75
N ASP A 99 -2.74 -13.23 8.44
CA ASP A 99 -2.18 -14.55 8.13
C ASP A 99 -2.63 -15.11 6.77
N ARG A 100 -3.67 -14.49 6.19
CA ARG A 100 -4.22 -14.83 4.86
C ARG A 100 -3.81 -13.85 3.77
N ALA A 101 -2.92 -12.90 4.04
CA ALA A 101 -2.38 -12.02 3.00
C ALA A 101 -1.59 -12.84 1.97
N GLN A 102 -1.77 -12.53 0.69
CA GLN A 102 -1.08 -13.23 -0.37
C GLN A 102 0.38 -12.79 -0.45
N MET A 103 1.30 -13.76 -0.45
CA MET A 103 2.74 -13.46 -0.51
C MET A 103 3.20 -13.30 -1.95
N VAL A 104 3.87 -12.17 -2.22
CA VAL A 104 4.60 -11.97 -3.49
C VAL A 104 5.98 -12.57 -3.34
N MET A 105 6.19 -13.71 -3.99
CA MET A 105 7.45 -14.43 -4.01
C MET A 105 8.36 -13.94 -5.15
N PRO A 106 9.69 -14.13 -5.06
CA PRO A 106 10.62 -13.70 -6.11
C PRO A 106 10.28 -14.22 -7.52
N TYR A 107 9.77 -15.43 -7.63
CA TYR A 107 9.39 -16.00 -8.91
C TYR A 107 8.18 -15.30 -9.56
N HIS A 108 7.27 -14.73 -8.78
CA HIS A 108 6.18 -13.92 -9.34
C HIS A 108 6.71 -12.70 -10.07
N ILE A 109 7.75 -12.06 -9.52
CA ILE A 109 8.40 -10.90 -10.13
C ILE A 109 9.10 -11.30 -11.43
N LEU A 110 9.79 -12.44 -11.43
CA LEU A 110 10.46 -12.97 -12.63
C LEU A 110 9.45 -13.31 -13.73
N PHE A 111 8.34 -13.95 -13.39
CA PHE A 111 7.28 -14.24 -14.36
C PHE A 111 6.68 -12.97 -14.97
N ASP A 112 6.44 -11.94 -14.15
CA ASP A 112 5.94 -10.65 -14.63
C ASP A 112 6.92 -10.01 -15.62
N GLN A 113 8.22 -10.04 -15.33
CA GLN A 113 9.27 -9.55 -16.22
C GLN A 113 9.32 -10.33 -17.54
N TYR A 114 9.29 -11.65 -17.51
CA TYR A 114 9.26 -12.47 -18.72
C TYR A 114 8.01 -12.20 -19.57
N GLU A 115 6.86 -12.02 -18.97
CA GLU A 115 5.64 -11.67 -19.69
C GLU A 115 5.73 -10.27 -20.31
N GLU A 116 6.30 -9.28 -19.59
CA GLU A 116 6.55 -7.95 -20.15
C GLU A 116 7.50 -8.01 -21.37
N GLU A 117 8.57 -8.79 -21.28
CA GLU A 117 9.51 -9.01 -22.39
C GLU A 117 8.82 -9.71 -23.57
N ARG A 118 8.05 -10.77 -23.31
CA ARG A 118 7.30 -11.51 -24.34
C ARG A 118 6.32 -10.62 -25.10
N LEU A 119 5.69 -9.69 -24.42
CA LEU A 119 4.70 -8.78 -25.00
C LEU A 119 5.32 -7.54 -25.63
N GLY A 120 6.66 -7.40 -25.61
CA GLY A 120 7.40 -6.35 -26.28
C GLY A 120 7.06 -4.94 -25.81
N GLY A 121 6.75 -4.77 -24.54
CA GLY A 121 6.41 -3.47 -23.96
C GLY A 121 5.05 -2.90 -24.42
N LYS A 122 4.24 -3.70 -25.13
CA LYS A 122 2.95 -3.26 -25.69
C LYS A 122 1.81 -3.20 -24.66
N ILE A 123 2.01 -3.75 -23.48
CA ILE A 123 1.03 -3.68 -22.40
C ILE A 123 1.70 -2.93 -21.27
N GLY A 124 1.28 -1.68 -21.05
CA GLY A 124 1.55 -1.01 -19.79
C GLY A 124 1.09 -1.92 -18.65
N ARG A 125 1.74 -1.87 -17.50
CA ARG A 125 1.38 -2.67 -16.32
C ARG A 125 -0.11 -2.57 -16.08
N ALA A 126 -0.86 -3.56 -16.55
CA ALA A 126 -2.28 -3.65 -16.26
C ALA A 126 -2.40 -3.74 -14.73
N SER A 127 -2.88 -2.69 -14.10
CA SER A 127 -3.29 -2.80 -12.71
C SER A 127 -4.39 -3.86 -12.64
N CYS A 128 -4.49 -4.60 -11.54
CA CYS A 128 -5.58 -5.58 -11.36
C CYS A 128 -6.99 -5.01 -11.61
N ARG A 129 -7.10 -3.69 -11.80
CA ARG A 129 -8.33 -2.94 -12.09
C ARG A 129 -8.75 -2.98 -13.55
N GLU A 130 -7.84 -3.30 -14.45
CA GLU A 130 -8.11 -3.34 -15.90
C GLU A 130 -8.54 -4.72 -16.41
N ARG A 131 -8.54 -5.72 -15.52
CA ARG A 131 -8.90 -7.10 -15.85
C ARG A 131 -10.27 -7.55 -15.36
N VAL A 132 -11.10 -6.62 -14.94
CA VAL A 132 -12.48 -6.92 -14.54
C VAL A 132 -13.44 -6.53 -15.65
#